data_48c573bf0feafef74d437fef6a59759a
#
_entry.id   48c573bf0feafef74d437fef6a59759a
#
_cell.length_a   1.000
_cell.length_b   1.000
_cell.length_c   1.000
_cell.angle_alpha   90.00
_cell.angle_beta   90.00
_cell.angle_gamma   90.00
#
_symmetry.space_group_name_H-M   'P 1'
#
loop_
_entity.id
_entity.type
_entity.pdbx_description
1 polymer ?
#
loop_
_entity_poly.entity_id
_entity_poly.type
_entity_poly.pdbx_seq_one_letter_code
_entity_poly.pdbx_strand_id
1 'polypeptide(L)'
;YFINPFKGLRPTEEKASTVVIASTDHLSKEIVSSHKKNNQWNYLNVFDAENNSKSKEQFELMKKNSILTKDSKNSFYIYKISTKDHEQVGIVGAAKLSAYDNLHIRGHEEIYLERAQKRQKEMSNLNAQVGPIYVIHPDNAELNEIIKKEIISKPTYSFEALDHCKHEMWIINEESKILKICDLFNKINRIYIADGHHRIEALSKFAEFKKHQNPNHT
;
A
#
# COMPACT_ATOMS: atom_id res chain seq x y z
N TYR A 1 9.02 17.15 4.85
CA TYR A 1 8.14 16.67 3.78
C TYR A 1 6.92 15.98 4.37
N PHE A 2 5.76 16.13 3.75
CA PHE A 2 4.56 15.43 4.20
C PHE A 2 4.39 14.05 3.53
N ILE A 3 4.97 13.83 2.35
CA ILE A 3 5.12 12.52 1.71
C ILE A 3 6.61 12.18 1.66
N ASN A 4 6.94 10.95 2.07
CA ASN A 4 8.29 10.49 2.25
C ASN A 4 8.50 9.13 1.57
N PRO A 5 9.72 8.82 1.14
CA PRO A 5 10.08 7.47 0.75
C PRO A 5 10.11 6.56 1.98
N PHE A 6 9.93 5.27 1.79
CA PHE A 6 9.95 4.27 2.86
C PHE A 6 10.55 2.95 2.40
N LYS A 7 10.88 2.10 3.37
CA LYS A 7 11.34 0.73 3.09
C LYS A 7 10.13 -0.19 3.01
N GLY A 8 9.66 -0.48 1.79
CA GLY A 8 8.54 -1.40 1.58
C GLY A 8 8.86 -2.83 2.00
N LEU A 9 7.89 -3.50 2.63
CA LEU A 9 7.90 -4.94 2.79
C LEU A 9 7.09 -5.53 1.64
N ARG A 10 7.73 -6.27 0.77
CA ARG A 10 7.13 -6.70 -0.49
C ARG A 10 7.62 -8.10 -0.91
N PRO A 11 6.87 -8.81 -1.75
CA PRO A 11 7.32 -10.09 -2.27
C PRO A 11 8.61 -9.93 -3.10
N THR A 12 9.39 -11.01 -3.19
CA THR A 12 10.46 -11.08 -4.18
C THR A 12 9.86 -11.09 -5.60
N GLU A 13 10.65 -10.70 -6.60
CA GLU A 13 10.17 -10.62 -7.99
C GLU A 13 9.54 -11.93 -8.45
N GLU A 14 10.18 -13.06 -8.14
CA GLU A 14 9.73 -14.41 -8.49
C GLU A 14 8.43 -14.82 -7.78
N LYS A 15 8.12 -14.23 -6.63
CA LYS A 15 6.96 -14.59 -5.80
C LYS A 15 5.80 -13.62 -5.93
N ALA A 16 5.99 -12.47 -6.59
CA ALA A 16 5.00 -11.41 -6.65
C ALA A 16 3.63 -11.89 -7.13
N SER A 17 3.56 -12.56 -8.28
CA SER A 17 2.30 -13.10 -8.83
C SER A 17 1.64 -14.15 -7.96
N THR A 18 2.42 -14.87 -7.14
CA THR A 18 1.93 -15.89 -6.22
C THR A 18 1.33 -15.28 -4.96
N VAL A 19 1.92 -14.17 -4.47
CA VAL A 19 1.53 -13.51 -3.21
C VAL A 19 0.32 -12.61 -3.40
N VAL A 20 0.26 -11.92 -4.54
CA VAL A 20 -0.75 -10.91 -4.80
C VAL A 20 -2.17 -11.47 -4.75
N ILE A 21 -3.07 -10.68 -4.17
CA ILE A 21 -4.50 -10.91 -4.22
C ILE A 21 -5.18 -9.79 -5.01
N ALA A 22 -6.16 -10.14 -5.83
CA ALA A 22 -7.11 -9.18 -6.35
C ALA A 22 -8.11 -8.76 -5.25
N SER A 23 -8.91 -7.73 -5.50
CA SER A 23 -10.06 -7.42 -4.64
C SER A 23 -10.95 -8.66 -4.53
N THR A 24 -11.25 -9.07 -3.31
CA THR A 24 -12.10 -10.24 -3.03
C THR A 24 -13.59 -9.92 -3.17
N ASP A 25 -13.96 -8.65 -3.31
CA ASP A 25 -15.35 -8.20 -3.32
C ASP A 25 -16.15 -8.76 -4.52
N HIS A 26 -15.44 -9.14 -5.57
CA HIS A 26 -16.04 -9.71 -6.79
C HIS A 26 -15.74 -11.21 -6.98
N LEU A 27 -15.05 -11.85 -6.03
CA LEU A 27 -14.71 -13.27 -6.11
C LEU A 27 -15.70 -14.11 -5.30
N SER A 28 -16.08 -15.26 -5.84
CA SER A 28 -16.91 -16.20 -5.07
C SER A 28 -16.10 -16.81 -3.91
N LYS A 29 -16.82 -17.24 -2.86
CA LYS A 29 -16.17 -17.91 -1.70
C LYS A 29 -15.41 -19.16 -2.10
N GLU A 30 -15.87 -19.87 -3.12
CA GLU A 30 -15.25 -21.08 -3.66
C GLU A 30 -13.90 -20.74 -4.31
N ILE A 31 -13.84 -19.67 -5.10
CA ILE A 31 -12.59 -19.18 -5.72
C ILE A 31 -11.60 -18.78 -4.64
N VAL A 32 -12.01 -17.97 -3.66
CA VAL A 32 -11.18 -17.56 -2.52
C VAL A 32 -10.64 -18.79 -1.77
N SER A 33 -11.52 -19.74 -1.44
CA SER A 33 -11.12 -20.97 -0.72
C SER A 33 -10.15 -21.83 -1.53
N SER A 34 -10.38 -21.99 -2.84
CA SER A 34 -9.49 -22.72 -3.74
C SER A 34 -8.11 -22.09 -3.80
N HIS A 35 -8.02 -20.76 -3.93
CA HIS A 35 -6.75 -20.05 -3.96
C HIS A 35 -5.97 -20.19 -2.65
N LYS A 36 -6.64 -20.10 -1.50
CA LYS A 36 -6.00 -20.32 -0.18
C LYS A 36 -5.41 -21.72 -0.06
N LYS A 37 -6.15 -22.76 -0.49
CA LYS A 37 -5.70 -24.16 -0.41
C LYS A 37 -4.55 -24.48 -1.35
N ASN A 38 -4.60 -23.96 -2.57
CA ASN A 38 -3.66 -24.31 -3.61
C ASN A 38 -2.35 -23.51 -3.55
N ASN A 39 -2.34 -22.41 -2.79
CA ASN A 39 -1.19 -21.53 -2.69
C ASN A 39 -1.02 -21.01 -1.25
N GLN A 40 -0.17 -21.69 -0.49
CA GLN A 40 0.14 -21.30 0.89
C GLN A 40 0.74 -19.89 1.02
N TRP A 41 1.37 -19.37 -0.02
CA TRP A 41 1.99 -18.04 -0.02
C TRP A 41 1.08 -16.93 -0.51
N ASN A 42 -0.14 -17.24 -0.94
CA ASN A 42 -1.09 -16.20 -1.29
C ASN A 42 -1.47 -15.37 -0.07
N TYR A 43 -1.49 -14.05 -0.22
CA TYR A 43 -1.74 -13.13 0.89
C TYR A 43 -3.16 -13.29 1.50
N LEU A 44 -4.09 -13.95 0.81
CA LEU A 44 -5.39 -14.36 1.38
C LEU A 44 -5.24 -15.18 2.65
N ASN A 45 -4.16 -15.95 2.80
CA ASN A 45 -3.90 -16.73 4.02
C ASN A 45 -3.54 -15.84 5.23
N VAL A 46 -3.16 -14.58 4.99
CA VAL A 46 -2.97 -13.56 6.02
C VAL A 46 -4.24 -12.74 6.20
N PHE A 47 -4.81 -12.23 5.10
CA PHE A 47 -5.92 -11.30 5.11
C PHE A 47 -7.25 -11.94 5.56
N ASP A 48 -7.55 -13.14 5.08
CA ASP A 48 -8.76 -13.90 5.38
C ASP A 48 -8.44 -15.15 6.22
N ALA A 49 -7.56 -14.98 7.20
CA ALA A 49 -7.25 -16.02 8.18
C ALA A 49 -8.42 -16.23 9.15
N GLU A 50 -8.56 -17.45 9.68
CA GLU A 50 -9.62 -17.80 10.62
C GLU A 50 -9.62 -16.92 11.87
N ASN A 51 -8.44 -16.48 12.30
CA ASN A 51 -8.26 -15.59 13.45
C ASN A 51 -6.94 -14.82 13.37
N ASN A 52 -6.82 -13.84 14.25
CA ASN A 52 -5.65 -12.96 14.30
C ASN A 52 -4.33 -13.70 14.58
N SER A 53 -4.35 -14.79 15.36
CA SER A 53 -3.14 -15.57 15.64
C SER A 53 -2.62 -16.24 14.37
N LYS A 54 -3.48 -16.93 13.62
CA LYS A 54 -3.12 -17.56 12.33
C LYS A 54 -2.68 -16.54 11.29
N SER A 55 -3.35 -15.38 11.23
CA SER A 55 -2.95 -14.27 10.36
C SER A 55 -1.52 -13.82 10.64
N LYS A 56 -1.18 -13.59 11.91
CA LYS A 56 0.16 -13.18 12.33
C LYS A 56 1.20 -14.27 12.07
N GLU A 57 0.89 -15.52 12.42
CA GLU A 57 1.76 -16.67 12.19
C GLU A 57 2.12 -16.81 10.71
N GLN A 58 1.12 -16.76 9.82
CA GLN A 58 1.33 -16.82 8.38
C GLN A 58 2.17 -15.66 7.86
N PHE A 59 1.91 -14.45 8.34
CA PHE A 59 2.69 -13.27 7.95
C PHE A 59 4.16 -13.37 8.38
N GLU A 60 4.42 -13.83 9.61
CA GLU A 60 5.79 -14.06 10.08
C GLU A 60 6.47 -15.21 9.30
N LEU A 61 5.71 -16.27 8.95
CA LEU A 61 6.21 -17.37 8.13
C LEU A 61 6.63 -16.89 6.74
N MET A 62 5.85 -16.01 6.11
CA MET A 62 6.20 -15.41 4.82
C MET A 62 7.49 -14.58 4.89
N LYS A 63 7.70 -13.83 5.96
CA LYS A 63 8.96 -13.10 6.19
C LYS A 63 10.14 -14.05 6.44
N LYS A 64 9.96 -15.04 7.28
CA LYS A 64 11.00 -16.04 7.62
C LYS A 64 11.48 -16.81 6.38
N ASN A 65 10.59 -17.12 5.46
CA ASN A 65 10.90 -17.84 4.22
C ASN A 65 11.28 -16.91 3.06
N SER A 66 11.54 -15.63 3.33
CA SER A 66 11.90 -14.64 2.30
C SER A 66 10.88 -14.52 1.15
N ILE A 67 9.62 -14.87 1.42
CA ILE A 67 8.51 -14.62 0.50
C ILE A 67 8.22 -13.11 0.45
N LEU A 68 8.25 -12.47 1.64
CA LEU A 68 8.21 -11.03 1.81
C LEU A 68 9.57 -10.56 2.33
N THR A 69 10.16 -9.59 1.63
CA THR A 69 11.44 -8.99 2.00
C THR A 69 11.31 -7.49 2.16
N LYS A 70 12.02 -6.95 3.15
CA LYS A 70 12.05 -5.50 3.39
C LYS A 70 13.14 -4.85 2.55
N ASP A 71 12.82 -3.77 1.85
CA ASP A 71 13.80 -3.03 1.08
C ASP A 71 14.93 -2.46 1.97
N SER A 72 16.14 -2.48 1.45
CA SER A 72 17.32 -1.95 2.16
C SER A 72 17.36 -0.42 2.18
N LYS A 73 16.81 0.23 1.15
CA LYS A 73 16.78 1.68 0.96
C LYS A 73 15.36 2.23 1.06
N ASN A 74 15.23 3.46 1.55
CA ASN A 74 13.99 4.22 1.42
C ASN A 74 13.73 4.52 -0.05
N SER A 75 12.53 4.23 -0.52
CA SER A 75 12.13 4.32 -1.93
C SER A 75 10.74 4.89 -2.08
N PHE A 76 10.47 5.52 -3.21
CA PHE A 76 9.13 5.64 -3.76
C PHE A 76 8.90 4.48 -4.73
N TYR A 77 7.64 4.17 -4.97
CA TYR A 77 7.26 3.12 -5.92
C TYR A 77 6.28 3.70 -6.92
N ILE A 78 6.52 3.48 -8.21
CA ILE A 78 5.50 3.73 -9.21
C ILE A 78 4.71 2.45 -9.36
N TYR A 79 3.39 2.56 -9.29
CA TYR A 79 2.48 1.45 -9.47
C TYR A 79 1.51 1.75 -10.59
N LYS A 80 1.46 0.84 -11.56
CA LYS A 80 0.60 0.93 -12.73
C LYS A 80 -0.34 -0.24 -12.77
N ILE A 81 -1.61 0.04 -12.99
CA ILE A 81 -2.64 -0.95 -13.28
C ILE A 81 -3.16 -0.66 -14.68
N SER A 82 -3.22 -1.68 -15.52
CA SER A 82 -3.76 -1.59 -16.86
C SER A 82 -4.86 -2.60 -17.06
N THR A 83 -6.00 -2.14 -17.54
CA THR A 83 -7.08 -2.96 -18.10
C THR A 83 -7.03 -2.87 -19.62
N LYS A 84 -7.98 -3.53 -20.31
CA LYS A 84 -8.09 -3.44 -21.78
C LYS A 84 -8.25 -2.00 -22.28
N ASP A 85 -8.99 -1.17 -21.52
CA ASP A 85 -9.49 0.12 -21.99
C ASP A 85 -8.98 1.30 -21.10
N HIS A 86 -8.27 1.00 -20.02
CA HIS A 86 -7.83 2.04 -19.07
C HIS A 86 -6.48 1.72 -18.43
N GLU A 87 -5.68 2.75 -18.25
CA GLU A 87 -4.43 2.69 -17.49
C GLU A 87 -4.44 3.71 -16.36
N GLN A 88 -3.99 3.30 -15.20
CA GLN A 88 -3.80 4.18 -14.06
C GLN A 88 -2.40 4.01 -13.50
N VAL A 89 -1.73 5.14 -13.29
CA VAL A 89 -0.38 5.19 -12.74
C VAL A 89 -0.36 6.10 -11.53
N GLY A 90 0.28 5.66 -10.46
CA GLY A 90 0.43 6.44 -9.23
C GLY A 90 1.80 6.28 -8.60
N ILE A 91 2.16 7.22 -7.71
CA ILE A 91 3.34 7.15 -6.85
C ILE A 91 2.90 6.69 -5.46
N VAL A 92 3.55 5.65 -4.95
CA VAL A 92 3.34 5.16 -3.58
C VAL A 92 4.44 5.72 -2.68
N GLY A 93 4.03 6.37 -1.60
CA GLY A 93 4.91 6.94 -0.59
C GLY A 93 4.25 6.90 0.79
N ALA A 94 5.00 7.22 1.83
CA ALA A 94 4.49 7.30 3.20
C ALA A 94 4.11 8.75 3.54
N ALA A 95 2.84 9.00 3.79
CA ALA A 95 2.37 10.31 4.24
C ALA A 95 2.44 10.43 5.76
N LYS A 96 2.76 11.64 6.28
CA LYS A 96 2.65 11.93 7.70
C LYS A 96 1.16 12.02 8.10
N LEU A 97 0.77 11.38 9.19
CA LEU A 97 -0.60 11.48 9.70
C LEU A 97 -1.01 12.91 10.06
N SER A 98 -0.07 13.74 10.50
CA SER A 98 -0.32 15.17 10.72
C SER A 98 -0.84 15.90 9.47
N ALA A 99 -0.56 15.41 8.27
CA ALA A 99 -1.12 15.97 7.05
C ALA A 99 -2.63 15.68 6.91
N TYR A 100 -3.11 14.58 7.48
CA TYR A 100 -4.54 14.28 7.59
C TYR A 100 -5.19 15.11 8.69
N ASP A 101 -4.57 15.18 9.87
CA ASP A 101 -5.08 15.97 11.01
C ASP A 101 -5.21 17.47 10.65
N ASN A 102 -4.25 18.00 9.88
CA ASN A 102 -4.23 19.39 9.43
C ASN A 102 -5.04 19.65 8.14
N LEU A 103 -5.83 18.67 7.69
CA LEU A 103 -6.67 18.76 6.48
C LEU A 103 -5.90 19.07 5.18
N HIS A 104 -4.59 18.75 5.13
CA HIS A 104 -3.83 18.76 3.90
C HIS A 104 -4.23 17.55 3.02
N ILE A 105 -4.47 16.40 3.69
CA ILE A 105 -5.14 15.22 3.11
C ILE A 105 -6.59 15.24 3.55
N ARG A 106 -7.52 15.28 2.59
CA ARG A 106 -8.95 15.42 2.87
C ARG A 106 -9.74 14.21 2.44
N GLY A 107 -10.63 13.76 3.32
CA GLY A 107 -11.68 12.81 3.01
C GLY A 107 -12.97 13.50 2.59
N HIS A 108 -13.91 12.74 2.04
CA HIS A 108 -15.24 13.19 1.63
C HIS A 108 -16.35 12.19 2.02
N GLU A 109 -15.99 11.08 2.68
CA GLU A 109 -16.93 10.07 3.13
C GLU A 109 -17.07 10.08 4.66
N GLU A 110 -18.25 9.69 5.12
CA GLU A 110 -18.50 9.41 6.53
C GLU A 110 -17.77 8.13 6.95
N ILE A 111 -17.15 8.16 8.12
CA ILE A 111 -16.34 7.06 8.63
C ILE A 111 -17.18 6.19 9.56
N TYR A 112 -17.37 4.94 9.17
CA TYR A 112 -17.98 3.92 10.03
C TYR A 112 -16.95 3.40 11.05
N LEU A 113 -17.15 3.75 12.31
CA LEU A 113 -16.21 3.47 13.40
C LEU A 113 -15.86 1.98 13.52
N GLU A 114 -16.84 1.09 13.35
CA GLU A 114 -16.62 -0.36 13.41
C GLU A 114 -15.64 -0.85 12.36
N ARG A 115 -15.75 -0.34 11.12
CA ARG A 115 -14.82 -0.69 10.03
C ARG A 115 -13.40 -0.19 10.33
N ALA A 116 -13.28 1.04 10.83
CA ALA A 116 -11.98 1.60 11.22
C ALA A 116 -11.35 0.81 12.36
N GLN A 117 -12.12 0.43 13.39
CA GLN A 117 -11.65 -0.38 14.51
C GLN A 117 -11.20 -1.79 14.06
N LYS A 118 -11.94 -2.42 13.16
CA LYS A 118 -11.53 -3.72 12.58
C LYS A 118 -10.17 -3.60 11.90
N ARG A 119 -9.98 -2.59 11.05
CA ARG A 119 -8.70 -2.33 10.37
C ARG A 119 -7.56 -1.99 11.32
N GLN A 120 -7.84 -1.22 12.38
CA GLN A 120 -6.86 -0.94 13.42
C GLN A 120 -6.38 -2.21 14.13
N LYS A 121 -7.31 -3.13 14.47
CA LYS A 121 -6.96 -4.42 15.07
C LYS A 121 -6.09 -5.28 14.15
N GLU A 122 -6.40 -5.33 12.86
CA GLU A 122 -5.60 -6.03 11.84
C GLU A 122 -4.17 -5.46 11.78
N MET A 123 -4.04 -4.14 11.68
CA MET A 123 -2.73 -3.45 11.67
C MET A 123 -1.94 -3.69 12.96
N SER A 124 -2.61 -3.64 14.12
CA SER A 124 -1.99 -3.88 15.42
C SER A 124 -1.48 -5.31 15.53
N ASN A 125 -2.25 -6.28 15.04
CA ASN A 125 -1.88 -7.69 15.05
C ASN A 125 -0.64 -7.99 14.21
N LEU A 126 -0.59 -7.44 13.00
CA LEU A 126 0.54 -7.64 12.07
C LEU A 126 1.72 -6.70 12.36
N ASN A 127 1.51 -5.64 13.13
CA ASN A 127 2.41 -4.49 13.27
C ASN A 127 2.86 -3.96 11.89
N ALA A 128 1.93 -3.90 10.97
CA ALA A 128 2.14 -3.49 9.58
C ALA A 128 0.91 -2.82 9.00
N GLN A 129 1.13 -1.83 8.13
CA GLN A 129 0.09 -1.27 7.28
C GLN A 129 0.00 -2.08 6.01
N VAL A 130 -1.19 -2.55 5.68
CA VAL A 130 -1.49 -3.28 4.45
C VAL A 130 -2.62 -2.60 3.72
N GLY A 131 -2.49 -2.51 2.41
CA GLY A 131 -3.42 -1.79 1.55
C GLY A 131 -3.14 -0.28 1.54
N PRO A 132 -2.66 0.27 0.43
CA PRO A 132 -2.43 1.70 0.29
C PRO A 132 -3.75 2.47 0.33
N ILE A 133 -3.68 3.74 0.70
CA ILE A 133 -4.77 4.70 0.58
C ILE A 133 -4.63 5.36 -0.78
N TYR A 134 -5.69 5.34 -1.57
CA TYR A 134 -5.71 5.98 -2.87
C TYR A 134 -6.07 7.45 -2.72
N VAL A 135 -5.17 8.31 -3.18
CA VAL A 135 -5.36 9.76 -3.15
C VAL A 135 -5.20 10.34 -4.55
N ILE A 136 -5.88 11.45 -4.80
CA ILE A 136 -5.76 12.25 -6.00
C ILE A 136 -5.27 13.65 -5.66
N HIS A 137 -4.55 14.26 -6.56
CA HIS A 137 -4.03 15.61 -6.43
C HIS A 137 -4.17 16.38 -7.75
N PRO A 138 -4.11 17.71 -7.73
CA PRO A 138 -4.05 18.51 -8.94
C PRO A 138 -2.91 18.09 -9.87
N ASP A 139 -3.11 18.20 -11.17
CA ASP A 139 -2.10 17.83 -12.15
C ASP A 139 -0.76 18.53 -11.87
N ASN A 140 0.33 17.80 -12.05
CA ASN A 140 1.69 18.29 -11.88
C ASN A 140 2.59 17.74 -12.99
N ALA A 141 2.89 18.61 -13.95
CA ALA A 141 3.65 18.24 -15.14
C ALA A 141 5.05 17.66 -14.80
N GLU A 142 5.72 18.17 -13.76
CA GLU A 142 7.04 17.67 -13.37
C GLU A 142 6.98 16.28 -12.76
N LEU A 143 5.95 15.98 -11.94
CA LEU A 143 5.72 14.62 -11.44
C LEU A 143 5.40 13.66 -12.58
N ASN A 144 4.55 14.08 -13.52
CA ASN A 144 4.20 13.27 -14.68
C ASN A 144 5.42 12.97 -15.55
N GLU A 145 6.35 13.89 -15.73
CA GLU A 145 7.59 13.66 -16.45
C GLU A 145 8.53 12.68 -15.75
N ILE A 146 8.59 12.72 -14.42
CA ILE A 146 9.35 11.71 -13.64
C ILE A 146 8.74 10.33 -13.87
N ILE A 147 7.41 10.20 -13.72
CA ILE A 147 6.69 8.94 -13.94
C ILE A 147 6.95 8.41 -15.35
N LYS A 148 6.75 9.24 -16.37
CA LYS A 148 6.94 8.85 -17.78
C LYS A 148 8.35 8.33 -18.05
N LYS A 149 9.38 8.96 -17.49
CA LYS A 149 10.76 8.52 -17.65
C LYS A 149 11.05 7.18 -16.97
N GLU A 150 10.52 6.97 -15.77
CA GLU A 150 10.74 5.73 -15.04
C GLU A 150 10.06 4.52 -15.68
N ILE A 151 8.82 4.67 -16.15
CA ILE A 151 8.05 3.57 -16.75
C ILE A 151 8.56 3.11 -18.13
N ILE A 152 9.49 3.84 -18.76
CA ILE A 152 10.20 3.36 -19.97
C ILE A 152 11.10 2.18 -19.64
N SER A 153 11.64 2.13 -18.44
CA SER A 153 12.51 1.03 -18.00
C SER A 153 11.72 -0.25 -17.74
N LYS A 154 12.41 -1.38 -17.70
CA LYS A 154 11.78 -2.65 -17.29
C LYS A 154 11.25 -2.53 -15.86
N PRO A 155 9.97 -2.87 -15.60
CA PRO A 155 9.44 -2.85 -14.25
C PRO A 155 10.07 -3.95 -13.37
N THR A 156 10.12 -3.69 -12.06
CA THR A 156 10.50 -4.72 -11.07
C THR A 156 9.46 -5.84 -11.02
N TYR A 157 8.19 -5.50 -11.13
CA TYR A 157 7.10 -6.47 -11.24
C TYR A 157 6.29 -6.20 -12.50
N SER A 158 5.91 -7.27 -13.20
CA SER A 158 4.94 -7.24 -14.30
C SER A 158 4.22 -8.58 -14.36
N PHE A 159 2.94 -8.61 -14.02
CA PHE A 159 2.12 -9.81 -14.05
C PHE A 159 0.64 -9.45 -14.23
N GLU A 160 -0.15 -10.42 -14.69
CA GLU A 160 -1.60 -10.34 -14.69
C GLU A 160 -2.14 -11.01 -13.42
N ALA A 161 -3.06 -10.34 -12.72
CA ALA A 161 -3.70 -10.88 -11.53
C ALA A 161 -5.08 -11.48 -11.86
N LEU A 162 -5.78 -12.01 -10.84
CA LEU A 162 -7.08 -12.67 -10.98
C LEU A 162 -8.20 -11.74 -11.46
N ASP A 163 -8.01 -10.45 -11.34
CA ASP A 163 -8.93 -9.42 -11.84
C ASP A 163 -8.75 -9.12 -13.34
N HIS A 164 -7.87 -9.90 -14.01
CA HIS A 164 -7.50 -9.70 -15.41
C HIS A 164 -6.87 -8.32 -15.70
N CYS A 165 -6.36 -7.69 -14.66
CA CYS A 165 -5.58 -6.46 -14.78
C CYS A 165 -4.09 -6.79 -14.85
N LYS A 166 -3.35 -6.06 -15.65
CA LYS A 166 -1.90 -6.08 -15.63
C LYS A 166 -1.40 -5.13 -14.54
N HIS A 167 -0.56 -5.64 -13.66
CA HIS A 167 0.07 -4.91 -12.58
C HIS A 167 1.55 -4.76 -12.83
N GLU A 168 2.05 -3.53 -12.77
CA GLU A 168 3.47 -3.23 -12.97
C GLU A 168 3.95 -2.29 -11.86
N MET A 169 5.19 -2.48 -11.42
CA MET A 169 5.78 -1.63 -10.39
C MET A 169 7.26 -1.35 -10.66
N TRP A 170 7.66 -0.10 -10.42
CA TRP A 170 9.05 0.38 -10.50
C TRP A 170 9.46 0.95 -9.13
N ILE A 171 10.74 0.83 -8.81
CA ILE A 171 11.30 1.31 -7.54
C ILE A 171 12.19 2.50 -7.81
N ILE A 172 11.90 3.62 -7.16
CA ILE A 172 12.72 4.83 -7.22
C ILE A 172 13.50 4.95 -5.91
N ASN A 173 14.80 4.67 -5.96
CA ASN A 173 15.71 4.76 -4.81
C ASN A 173 16.93 5.66 -5.06
N GLU A 174 16.94 6.40 -6.17
CA GLU A 174 17.94 7.42 -6.47
C GLU A 174 17.64 8.69 -5.68
N GLU A 175 18.60 9.16 -4.90
CA GLU A 175 18.44 10.25 -3.94
C GLU A 175 17.95 11.55 -4.59
N SER A 176 18.51 11.90 -5.75
CA SER A 176 18.12 13.10 -6.50
C SER A 176 16.65 13.08 -6.90
N LYS A 177 16.14 11.93 -7.37
CA LYS A 177 14.74 11.75 -7.73
C LYS A 177 13.84 11.76 -6.50
N ILE A 178 14.26 11.12 -5.41
CA ILE A 178 13.55 11.12 -4.14
C ILE A 178 13.34 12.56 -3.63
N LEU A 179 14.41 13.35 -3.56
CA LEU A 179 14.32 14.74 -3.13
C LEU A 179 13.40 15.56 -4.03
N LYS A 180 13.54 15.40 -5.34
CA LYS A 180 12.67 16.09 -6.31
C LYS A 180 11.19 15.74 -6.13
N ILE A 181 10.85 14.46 -5.92
CA ILE A 181 9.47 14.00 -5.68
C ILE A 181 8.95 14.62 -4.37
N CYS A 182 9.72 14.58 -3.29
CA CYS A 182 9.34 15.19 -2.02
C CYS A 182 9.06 16.70 -2.16
N ASP A 183 9.93 17.43 -2.86
CA ASP A 183 9.77 18.87 -3.08
C ASP A 183 8.54 19.20 -3.92
N LEU A 184 8.25 18.38 -4.93
CA LEU A 184 7.07 18.57 -5.78
C LEU A 184 5.77 18.33 -5.00
N PHE A 185 5.72 17.28 -4.19
CA PHE A 185 4.56 17.05 -3.33
C PHE A 185 4.37 18.15 -2.28
N ASN A 186 5.45 18.69 -1.71
CA ASN A 186 5.34 19.79 -0.75
C ASN A 186 4.73 21.09 -1.34
N LYS A 187 4.78 21.26 -2.65
CA LYS A 187 4.15 22.39 -3.35
C LYS A 187 2.65 22.18 -3.58
N ILE A 188 2.15 20.96 -3.40
CA ILE A 188 0.73 20.64 -3.57
C ILE A 188 0.01 20.99 -2.27
N ASN A 189 -0.87 21.98 -2.31
CA ASN A 189 -1.56 22.48 -1.12
C ASN A 189 -2.53 21.47 -0.51
N ARG A 190 -3.17 20.64 -1.32
CA ARG A 190 -4.19 19.69 -0.88
C ARG A 190 -4.22 18.47 -1.76
N ILE A 191 -4.41 17.32 -1.13
CA ILE A 191 -4.71 16.05 -1.78
C ILE A 191 -6.01 15.47 -1.21
N TYR A 192 -6.70 14.66 -1.99
CA TYR A 192 -8.02 14.16 -1.64
C TYR A 192 -8.01 12.63 -1.64
N ILE A 193 -8.64 12.03 -0.63
CA ILE A 193 -8.79 10.59 -0.55
C ILE A 193 -9.86 10.17 -1.56
N ALA A 194 -9.49 9.33 -2.50
CA ALA A 194 -10.42 8.70 -3.44
C ALA A 194 -10.93 7.35 -2.94
N ASP A 195 -10.05 6.58 -2.23
CA ASP A 195 -10.42 5.34 -1.56
C ASP A 195 -9.56 5.10 -0.32
N GLY A 196 -10.15 4.48 0.69
CA GLY A 196 -9.45 4.10 1.91
C GLY A 196 -9.69 5.01 3.11
N HIS A 197 -10.82 5.71 3.18
CA HIS A 197 -11.21 6.57 4.30
C HIS A 197 -11.15 5.84 5.66
N HIS A 198 -11.66 4.60 5.73
CA HIS A 198 -11.58 3.78 6.94
C HIS A 198 -10.15 3.34 7.27
N ARG A 199 -9.27 3.24 6.25
CA ARG A 199 -7.84 2.87 6.45
C ARG A 199 -7.05 4.02 7.08
N ILE A 200 -7.24 5.25 6.62
CA ILE A 200 -6.53 6.39 7.21
C ILE A 200 -7.00 6.67 8.63
N GLU A 201 -8.29 6.55 8.91
CA GLU A 201 -8.83 6.66 10.28
C GLU A 201 -8.28 5.57 11.20
N ALA A 202 -8.19 4.33 10.71
CA ALA A 202 -7.59 3.23 11.46
C ALA A 202 -6.10 3.49 11.77
N LEU A 203 -5.36 4.10 10.83
CA LEU A 203 -3.96 4.49 11.04
C LEU A 203 -3.82 5.60 12.06
N SER A 204 -4.69 6.62 12.04
CA SER A 204 -4.69 7.68 13.03
C SER A 204 -4.90 7.12 14.44
N LYS A 205 -5.92 6.29 14.61
CA LYS A 205 -6.18 5.60 15.91
C LYS A 205 -5.06 4.66 16.34
N PHE A 206 -4.43 3.97 15.38
CA PHE A 206 -3.28 3.11 15.69
C PHE A 206 -2.07 3.93 16.15
N ALA A 207 -1.81 5.07 15.52
CA ALA A 207 -0.73 5.97 15.93
C ALA A 207 -0.99 6.57 17.33
N GLU A 208 -2.22 6.98 17.62
CA GLU A 208 -2.59 7.43 18.97
C GLU A 208 -2.36 6.34 20.02
N PHE A 209 -2.81 5.12 19.73
CA PHE A 209 -2.58 3.97 20.62
C PHE A 209 -1.08 3.74 20.87
N LYS A 210 -0.24 3.81 19.82
CA LYS A 210 1.22 3.67 19.94
C LYS A 210 1.85 4.81 20.76
N LYS A 211 1.39 6.05 20.58
CA LYS A 211 1.85 7.19 21.38
C LYS A 211 1.50 7.05 22.86
N HIS A 212 0.33 6.51 23.19
CA HIS A 212 -0.03 6.22 24.58
C HIS A 212 0.89 5.17 25.22
N GLN A 213 1.35 4.17 24.45
CA GLN A 213 2.28 3.15 24.94
C GLN A 213 3.73 3.66 25.01
N ASN A 214 4.11 4.54 24.11
CA ASN A 214 5.43 5.15 24.03
C ASN A 214 5.30 6.63 23.59
N PRO A 215 5.37 7.58 24.54
CA PRO A 215 5.25 9.02 24.23
C PRO A 215 6.28 9.54 23.22
N ASN A 216 7.41 8.85 23.08
CA ASN A 216 8.48 9.18 22.13
C ASN A 216 8.27 8.52 20.75
N HIS A 217 7.14 7.84 20.52
CA HIS A 217 6.82 7.26 19.22
C HIS A 217 6.52 8.36 18.20
N THR A 218 7.31 8.39 17.12
CA THR A 218 7.17 9.37 16.02
C THR A 218 6.51 8.76 14.80
#